data_5ef6c59c6ce8cfa9201db18c5bfba2e0
#
_entry.id   5ef6c59c6ce8cfa9201db18c5bfba2e0
#
_cell.length_a   1.000
_cell.length_b   1.000
_cell.length_c   1.000
_cell.angle_alpha   90.00
_cell.angle_beta   90.00
_cell.angle_gamma   90.00
#
_symmetry.space_group_name_H-M   'P 1'
#
loop_
_entity.id
_entity.type
_entity.pdbx_description
1 polymer ?
#
loop_
_entity_poly.entity_id
_entity_poly.type
_entity_poly.pdbx_seq_one_letter_code
_entity_poly.pdbx_strand_id
1 'polypeptide(L)'
;MRLLHILLLLILVQPTAYSQDSVTLKNSDTLQHHIPQRATRRSALIPGWGQAYNKQYWKIPLVYGVLAIPASTYVYNNDMYEKTKFAYEAKFKAAQGDNSDVGKIDPKLQNLSLGSLQSYRNIFRRDRDYSIMWMILAWGLNVVDATVSGHLKEFDINNNLSLKMTPFIQPQQQLTGLSLQFRFKNDHTK
;
A
#
# COMPACT_ATOMS: atom_id res chain seq x y z
N MET A 1 20.41 9.94 5.39
CA MET A 1 20.55 8.75 6.24
C MET A 1 20.04 8.95 7.67
N ARG A 2 20.36 10.06 8.36
CA ARG A 2 19.89 10.30 9.76
C ARG A 2 18.37 10.37 9.93
N LEU A 3 17.63 10.91 8.97
CA LEU A 3 16.15 10.97 8.98
C LEU A 3 15.48 9.59 8.88
N LEU A 4 16.09 8.67 8.11
CA LEU A 4 15.60 7.30 7.97
C LEU A 4 15.71 6.52 9.28
N HIS A 5 16.80 6.74 10.04
CA HIS A 5 17.00 6.12 11.36
C HIS A 5 16.04 6.67 12.40
N ILE A 6 15.72 7.98 12.34
CA ILE A 6 14.74 8.62 13.24
C ILE A 6 13.33 8.08 12.96
N LEU A 7 12.97 7.91 11.68
CA LEU A 7 11.67 7.32 11.30
C LEU A 7 11.57 5.85 11.74
N LEU A 8 12.65 5.09 11.61
CA LEU A 8 12.73 3.69 12.08
C LEU A 8 12.62 3.59 13.61
N LEU A 9 13.23 4.53 14.34
CA LEU A 9 13.20 4.58 15.80
C LEU A 9 11.81 4.95 16.34
N LEU A 10 11.07 5.84 15.66
CA LEU A 10 9.70 6.21 16.01
C LEU A 10 8.71 5.05 15.87
N ILE A 11 8.97 4.10 14.98
CA ILE A 11 8.14 2.89 14.78
C ILE A 11 8.34 1.88 15.93
N LEU A 12 9.46 1.94 16.64
CA LEU A 12 9.78 1.01 17.75
C LEU A 12 9.19 1.43 19.10
N VAL A 13 8.73 2.68 19.25
CA VAL A 13 8.04 3.15 20.46
C VAL A 13 6.56 2.86 20.36
N GLN A 14 6.18 1.59 20.58
CA GLN A 14 4.79 1.21 20.74
C GLN A 14 4.41 1.31 22.22
N PRO A 15 3.43 2.16 22.60
CA PRO A 15 2.86 2.06 23.94
C PRO A 15 2.16 0.70 24.03
N THR A 16 2.61 -0.15 24.93
CA THR A 16 1.89 -1.37 25.30
C THR A 16 0.60 -0.97 26.02
N ALA A 17 -0.46 -0.76 25.27
CA ALA A 17 -1.80 -0.67 25.83
C ALA A 17 -2.18 -2.06 26.33
N TYR A 18 -2.05 -2.31 27.61
CA TYR A 18 -2.63 -3.46 28.28
C TYR A 18 -4.15 -3.30 28.22
N SER A 19 -4.77 -4.06 27.31
CA SER A 19 -6.21 -4.25 27.31
C SER A 19 -6.54 -5.18 28.47
N GLN A 20 -7.37 -4.70 29.39
CA GLN A 20 -7.90 -5.49 30.51
C GLN A 20 -8.66 -6.70 29.94
N ASP A 21 -8.28 -7.88 30.40
CA ASP A 21 -8.97 -9.14 30.17
C ASP A 21 -10.41 -9.07 30.69
N SER A 22 -11.37 -9.00 29.79
CA SER A 22 -12.77 -9.31 30.11
C SER A 22 -12.96 -10.82 29.97
N VAL A 23 -13.29 -11.39 31.12
CA VAL A 23 -13.80 -12.73 31.42
C VAL A 23 -14.10 -13.63 30.21
N THR A 24 -13.30 -14.67 30.10
CA THR A 24 -13.41 -15.78 29.16
C THR A 24 -14.64 -16.63 29.46
N LEU A 25 -15.69 -16.50 28.67
CA LEU A 25 -16.62 -17.60 28.46
C LEU A 25 -16.05 -18.52 27.38
N LYS A 26 -15.53 -19.65 27.84
CA LYS A 26 -14.97 -20.73 27.04
C LYS A 26 -16.11 -21.46 26.31
N ASN A 27 -16.51 -20.96 25.14
CA ASN A 27 -17.24 -21.76 24.16
C ASN A 27 -16.27 -22.17 23.07
N SER A 28 -15.92 -23.44 23.13
CA SER A 28 -15.11 -24.20 22.18
C SER A 28 -15.92 -24.45 20.90
N ASP A 29 -15.95 -23.43 20.04
CA ASP A 29 -16.15 -23.63 18.61
C ASP A 29 -15.05 -22.82 17.91
N THR A 30 -14.09 -23.54 17.34
CA THR A 30 -12.96 -23.01 16.59
C THR A 30 -13.40 -22.42 15.25
N LEU A 31 -14.35 -21.51 15.26
CA LEU A 31 -14.52 -20.57 14.17
C LEU A 31 -13.39 -19.54 14.35
N GLN A 32 -12.39 -19.59 13.50
CA GLN A 32 -11.35 -18.56 13.46
C GLN A 32 -12.02 -17.22 13.22
N HIS A 33 -12.38 -16.55 14.31
CA HIS A 33 -13.01 -15.24 14.28
C HIS A 33 -12.03 -14.28 13.56
N HIS A 34 -12.45 -13.82 12.38
CA HIS A 34 -11.66 -12.88 11.60
C HIS A 34 -11.64 -11.54 12.34
N ILE A 35 -10.46 -11.12 12.81
CA ILE A 35 -10.31 -9.87 13.54
C ILE A 35 -9.87 -8.78 12.56
N PRO A 36 -10.74 -7.84 12.16
CA PRO A 36 -10.43 -6.80 11.16
C PRO A 36 -9.20 -5.96 11.53
N GLN A 37 -9.05 -5.65 12.83
CA GLN A 37 -7.90 -4.89 13.33
C GLN A 37 -6.54 -5.55 13.04
N ARG A 38 -6.49 -6.88 12.89
CA ARG A 38 -5.26 -7.58 12.51
C ARG A 38 -4.87 -7.30 11.05
N ALA A 39 -5.86 -7.15 10.16
CA ALA A 39 -5.62 -6.76 8.77
C ALA A 39 -5.02 -5.36 8.68
N THR A 40 -5.60 -4.40 9.42
CA THR A 40 -5.10 -3.01 9.51
C THR A 40 -3.65 -2.95 9.98
N ARG A 41 -3.34 -3.58 11.12
CA ARG A 41 -1.99 -3.57 11.69
C ARG A 41 -0.97 -4.21 10.74
N ARG A 42 -1.32 -5.31 10.09
CA ARG A 42 -0.44 -6.00 9.13
C ARG A 42 -0.18 -5.15 7.90
N SER A 43 -1.18 -4.47 7.34
CA SER A 43 -1.01 -3.56 6.20
C SER A 43 -0.22 -2.30 6.55
N ALA A 44 -0.30 -1.84 7.80
CA ALA A 44 0.50 -0.72 8.28
C ALA A 44 1.99 -1.06 8.38
N LEU A 45 2.33 -2.33 8.69
CA LEU A 45 3.71 -2.78 8.76
C LEU A 45 4.29 -3.12 7.38
N ILE A 46 3.56 -3.90 6.58
CA ILE A 46 3.98 -4.33 5.25
C ILE A 46 2.81 -4.16 4.30
N PRO A 47 2.97 -3.35 3.22
CA PRO A 47 1.94 -3.19 2.20
C PRO A 47 1.52 -4.55 1.62
N GLY A 48 0.21 -4.79 1.50
CA GLY A 48 -0.32 -6.06 0.99
C GLY A 48 -0.52 -7.17 2.02
N TRP A 49 0.06 -7.07 3.22
CA TRP A 49 -0.07 -8.13 4.22
C TRP A 49 -1.49 -8.23 4.81
N GLY A 50 -2.20 -7.14 4.93
CA GLY A 50 -3.62 -7.14 5.31
C GLY A 50 -4.50 -7.81 4.26
N GLN A 51 -4.23 -7.57 2.97
CA GLN A 51 -4.91 -8.22 1.86
C GLN A 51 -4.67 -9.74 1.86
N ALA A 52 -3.43 -10.19 2.16
CA ALA A 52 -3.12 -11.61 2.35
C ALA A 52 -3.91 -12.20 3.52
N TYR A 53 -3.98 -11.50 4.66
CA TYR A 53 -4.79 -11.93 5.81
C TYR A 53 -6.28 -12.01 5.49
N ASN A 54 -6.79 -11.07 4.67
CA ASN A 54 -8.16 -11.07 4.18
C ASN A 54 -8.40 -12.11 3.07
N LYS A 55 -7.37 -12.92 2.68
CA LYS A 55 -7.41 -13.90 1.57
C LYS A 55 -7.72 -13.26 0.20
N GLN A 56 -7.41 -11.98 0.03
CA GLN A 56 -7.58 -11.22 -1.22
C GLN A 56 -6.25 -11.13 -1.98
N TYR A 57 -5.64 -12.29 -2.28
CA TYR A 57 -4.29 -12.39 -2.87
C TYR A 57 -4.16 -11.67 -4.21
N TRP A 58 -5.23 -11.57 -4.98
CA TRP A 58 -5.24 -10.87 -6.27
C TRP A 58 -4.97 -9.37 -6.16
N LYS A 59 -5.26 -8.75 -4.99
CA LYS A 59 -4.98 -7.34 -4.74
C LYS A 59 -3.49 -7.06 -4.47
N ILE A 60 -2.72 -8.07 -4.05
CA ILE A 60 -1.32 -7.89 -3.66
C ILE A 60 -0.48 -7.35 -4.83
N PRO A 61 -0.50 -7.96 -6.04
CA PRO A 61 0.26 -7.41 -7.16
C PRO A 61 -0.19 -6.01 -7.56
N LEU A 62 -1.47 -5.67 -7.40
CA LEU A 62 -1.98 -4.33 -7.64
C LEU A 62 -1.40 -3.30 -6.65
N VAL A 63 -1.34 -3.63 -5.35
CA VAL A 63 -0.74 -2.79 -4.31
C VAL A 63 0.73 -2.49 -4.63
N TYR A 64 1.51 -3.53 -4.95
CA TYR A 64 2.92 -3.34 -5.31
C TYR A 64 3.09 -2.59 -6.64
N GLY A 65 2.22 -2.79 -7.62
CA GLY A 65 2.20 -2.03 -8.86
C GLY A 65 1.99 -0.54 -8.62
N VAL A 66 1.03 -0.17 -7.77
CA VAL A 66 0.76 1.23 -7.41
C VAL A 66 1.93 1.84 -6.63
N LEU A 67 2.57 1.10 -5.71
CA LEU A 67 3.73 1.58 -4.95
C LEU A 67 5.00 1.66 -5.80
N ALA A 68 5.14 0.86 -6.84
CA ALA A 68 6.31 0.86 -7.71
C ALA A 68 6.45 2.18 -8.49
N ILE A 69 5.34 2.85 -8.80
CA ILE A 69 5.36 4.13 -9.53
C ILE A 69 6.11 5.22 -8.73
N PRO A 70 5.67 5.60 -7.52
CA PRO A 70 6.38 6.61 -6.75
C PRO A 70 7.78 6.15 -6.31
N ALA A 71 8.01 4.84 -6.11
CA ALA A 71 9.32 4.31 -5.79
C ALA A 71 10.31 4.48 -6.95
N SER A 72 9.93 4.15 -8.17
CA SER A 72 10.78 4.34 -9.36
C SER A 72 11.04 5.83 -9.64
N THR A 73 10.01 6.68 -9.48
CA THR A 73 10.14 8.14 -9.62
C THR A 73 11.09 8.71 -8.57
N TYR A 74 11.02 8.22 -7.33
CA TYR A 74 11.97 8.61 -6.28
C TYR A 74 13.41 8.27 -6.64
N VAL A 75 13.67 7.03 -7.07
CA VAL A 75 15.02 6.59 -7.44
C VAL A 75 15.58 7.43 -8.57
N TYR A 76 14.79 7.67 -9.61
CA TYR A 76 15.19 8.50 -10.75
C TYR A 76 15.50 9.95 -10.32
N ASN A 77 14.59 10.59 -9.61
CA ASN A 77 14.77 12.00 -9.20
C ASN A 77 15.91 12.16 -8.20
N ASN A 78 16.13 11.17 -7.33
CA ASN A 78 17.26 11.20 -6.42
C ASN A 78 18.61 11.08 -7.13
N ASP A 79 18.74 10.19 -8.11
CA ASP A 79 19.94 10.05 -8.95
C ASP A 79 20.22 11.35 -9.71
N MET A 80 19.19 11.91 -10.36
CA MET A 80 19.31 13.17 -11.10
C MET A 80 19.61 14.37 -10.17
N TYR A 81 19.05 14.39 -8.97
CA TYR A 81 19.37 15.40 -7.97
C TYR A 81 20.85 15.36 -7.57
N GLU A 82 21.39 14.19 -7.26
CA GLU A 82 22.80 14.05 -6.88
C GLU A 82 23.74 14.43 -8.03
N LYS A 83 23.44 14.02 -9.26
CA LYS A 83 24.21 14.38 -10.45
C LYS A 83 24.20 15.89 -10.73
N THR A 84 23.03 16.51 -10.67
CA THR A 84 22.92 17.96 -10.91
C THR A 84 23.53 18.78 -9.79
N LYS A 85 23.43 18.32 -8.54
CA LYS A 85 24.08 18.92 -7.39
C LYS A 85 25.60 18.88 -7.56
N PHE A 86 26.15 17.73 -7.87
CA PHE A 86 27.59 17.58 -8.12
C PHE A 86 28.08 18.47 -9.27
N ALA A 87 27.34 18.47 -10.41
CA ALA A 87 27.69 19.30 -11.56
C ALA A 87 27.66 20.81 -11.23
N TYR A 88 26.67 21.25 -10.42
CA TYR A 88 26.60 22.62 -9.95
C TYR A 88 27.81 23.00 -9.08
N GLU A 89 28.13 22.14 -8.08
CA GLU A 89 29.25 22.37 -7.15
C GLU A 89 30.60 22.39 -7.90
N ALA A 90 30.82 21.45 -8.85
CA ALA A 90 32.04 21.39 -9.64
C ALA A 90 32.22 22.65 -10.53
N LYS A 91 31.16 23.10 -11.19
CA LYS A 91 31.22 24.33 -12.00
C LYS A 91 31.37 25.60 -11.15
N PHE A 92 30.77 25.62 -9.97
CA PHE A 92 30.92 26.73 -9.04
C PHE A 92 32.36 26.83 -8.54
N LYS A 93 33.02 25.72 -8.21
CA LYS A 93 34.45 25.67 -7.87
C LYS A 93 35.32 26.08 -9.06
N ALA A 94 34.99 25.65 -10.27
CA ALA A 94 35.70 26.01 -11.47
C ALA A 94 35.68 27.54 -11.72
N ALA A 95 34.56 28.20 -11.45
CA ALA A 95 34.44 29.66 -11.51
C ALA A 95 35.34 30.40 -10.48
N GLN A 96 35.79 29.69 -9.44
CA GLN A 96 36.72 30.19 -8.43
C GLN A 96 38.19 29.77 -8.70
N GLY A 97 38.45 29.09 -9.84
CA GLY A 97 39.77 28.67 -10.27
C GLY A 97 40.14 27.21 -9.99
N ASP A 98 39.25 26.41 -9.37
CA ASP A 98 39.47 24.99 -9.11
C ASP A 98 38.70 24.12 -10.14
N ASN A 99 39.43 23.58 -11.11
CA ASN A 99 38.90 22.76 -12.19
C ASN A 99 38.95 21.23 -11.89
N SER A 100 39.32 20.82 -10.71
CA SER A 100 39.61 19.42 -10.34
C SER A 100 38.45 18.45 -10.59
N ASP A 101 37.20 18.92 -10.44
CA ASP A 101 36.01 18.12 -10.54
C ASP A 101 35.22 18.24 -11.84
N VAL A 102 35.62 19.16 -12.73
CA VAL A 102 34.91 19.44 -14.01
C VAL A 102 34.87 18.22 -14.91
N GLY A 103 35.96 17.45 -14.99
CA GLY A 103 36.04 16.23 -15.78
C GLY A 103 35.17 15.06 -15.30
N LYS A 104 34.65 15.13 -14.06
CA LYS A 104 33.81 14.08 -13.47
C LYS A 104 32.33 14.37 -13.66
N ILE A 105 31.95 15.51 -14.24
CA ILE A 105 30.55 15.87 -14.50
C ILE A 105 29.96 14.95 -15.55
N ASP A 106 28.72 14.48 -15.32
CA ASP A 106 27.98 13.69 -16.30
C ASP A 106 27.96 14.42 -17.66
N PRO A 107 28.30 13.77 -18.77
CA PRO A 107 28.39 14.40 -20.11
C PRO A 107 27.12 15.16 -20.51
N LYS A 108 25.94 14.70 -20.07
CA LYS A 108 24.65 15.36 -20.34
C LYS A 108 24.50 16.71 -19.63
N LEU A 109 25.25 16.94 -18.54
CA LEU A 109 25.16 18.13 -17.72
C LEU A 109 26.32 19.11 -17.97
N GLN A 110 27.36 18.68 -18.69
CA GLN A 110 28.56 19.48 -18.92
C GLN A 110 28.28 20.80 -19.65
N ASN A 111 27.33 20.83 -20.59
CA ASN A 111 27.03 22.01 -21.41
C ASN A 111 26.01 22.96 -20.73
N LEU A 112 25.49 22.62 -19.55
CA LEU A 112 24.50 23.43 -18.86
C LEU A 112 25.15 24.59 -18.10
N SER A 113 24.50 25.77 -18.08
CA SER A 113 24.92 26.90 -17.27
C SER A 113 24.72 26.65 -15.77
N LEU A 114 25.43 27.42 -14.90
CA LEU A 114 25.24 27.35 -13.44
C LEU A 114 23.78 27.59 -13.05
N GLY A 115 23.11 28.56 -13.65
CA GLY A 115 21.70 28.87 -13.37
C GLY A 115 20.76 27.72 -13.77
N SER A 116 21.03 27.07 -14.93
CA SER A 116 20.28 25.90 -15.36
C SER A 116 20.47 24.72 -14.40
N LEU A 117 21.71 24.45 -13.99
CA LEU A 117 22.01 23.36 -13.04
C LEU A 117 21.35 23.60 -11.68
N GLN A 118 21.33 24.86 -11.19
CA GLN A 118 20.63 25.23 -9.98
C GLN A 118 19.13 24.98 -10.10
N SER A 119 18.53 25.35 -11.22
CA SER A 119 17.12 25.15 -11.49
C SER A 119 16.77 23.66 -11.54
N TYR A 120 17.52 22.85 -12.28
CA TYR A 120 17.33 21.41 -12.37
C TYR A 120 17.49 20.71 -11.02
N ARG A 121 18.52 21.07 -10.23
CA ARG A 121 18.71 20.58 -8.87
C ARG A 121 17.48 20.83 -8.00
N ASN A 122 16.90 22.02 -8.07
CA ASN A 122 15.72 22.38 -7.28
C ASN A 122 14.48 21.63 -7.76
N ILE A 123 14.31 21.41 -9.08
CA ILE A 123 13.22 20.62 -9.66
C ILE A 123 13.32 19.18 -9.19
N PHE A 124 14.46 18.52 -9.38
CA PHE A 124 14.64 17.11 -8.99
C PHE A 124 14.51 16.88 -7.49
N ARG A 125 14.98 17.85 -6.67
CA ARG A 125 14.75 17.81 -5.22
C ARG A 125 13.27 17.82 -4.88
N ARG A 126 12.51 18.75 -5.47
CA ARG A 126 11.07 18.86 -5.25
C ARG A 126 10.33 17.62 -5.72
N ASP A 127 10.66 17.10 -6.90
CA ASP A 127 9.98 15.93 -7.48
C ASP A 127 10.31 14.64 -6.71
N ARG A 128 11.53 14.54 -6.15
CA ARG A 128 11.89 13.48 -5.20
C ARG A 128 11.05 13.56 -3.93
N ASP A 129 10.91 14.75 -3.35
CA ASP A 129 10.14 14.95 -2.11
C ASP A 129 8.64 14.66 -2.36
N TYR A 130 8.08 15.03 -3.53
CA TYR A 130 6.73 14.66 -3.93
C TYR A 130 6.57 13.14 -4.12
N SER A 131 7.58 12.45 -4.63
CA SER A 131 7.53 10.98 -4.76
C SER A 131 7.37 10.30 -3.40
N ILE A 132 8.02 10.82 -2.34
CA ILE A 132 7.84 10.33 -0.97
C ILE A 132 6.41 10.57 -0.48
N MET A 133 5.85 11.76 -0.72
CA MET A 133 4.47 12.08 -0.34
C MET A 133 3.46 11.15 -1.02
N TRP A 134 3.63 10.88 -2.32
CA TRP A 134 2.78 9.95 -3.07
C TRP A 134 2.92 8.51 -2.56
N MET A 135 4.13 8.10 -2.16
CA MET A 135 4.35 6.78 -1.57
C MET A 135 3.60 6.62 -0.24
N ILE A 136 3.66 7.63 0.64
CA ILE A 136 2.96 7.63 1.93
C ILE A 136 1.44 7.61 1.69
N LEU A 137 0.94 8.41 0.74
CA LEU A 137 -0.49 8.43 0.39
C LEU A 137 -0.97 7.07 -0.12
N ALA A 138 -0.24 6.48 -1.08
CA ALA A 138 -0.58 5.17 -1.64
C ALA A 138 -0.56 4.07 -0.58
N TRP A 139 0.42 4.11 0.33
CA TRP A 139 0.48 3.17 1.46
C TRP A 139 -0.70 3.37 2.42
N GLY A 140 -1.03 4.62 2.77
CA GLY A 140 -2.19 4.94 3.60
C GLY A 140 -3.49 4.42 3.01
N LEU A 141 -3.72 4.62 1.71
CA LEU A 141 -4.88 4.07 0.99
C LEU A 141 -4.92 2.54 1.02
N ASN A 142 -3.76 1.88 0.91
CA ASN A 142 -3.67 0.42 1.06
C ASN A 142 -4.08 -0.06 2.46
N VAL A 143 -3.71 0.66 3.51
CA VAL A 143 -4.13 0.34 4.89
C VAL A 143 -5.64 0.52 5.05
N VAL A 144 -6.21 1.59 4.48
CA VAL A 144 -7.67 1.82 4.48
C VAL A 144 -8.41 0.69 3.76
N ASP A 145 -7.95 0.29 2.55
CA ASP A 145 -8.55 -0.83 1.80
C ASP A 145 -8.52 -2.14 2.60
N ALA A 146 -7.38 -2.46 3.24
CA ALA A 146 -7.25 -3.65 4.06
C ALA A 146 -8.20 -3.63 5.27
N THR A 147 -8.40 -2.46 5.88
CA THR A 147 -9.30 -2.26 7.02
C THR A 147 -10.76 -2.45 6.60
N VAL A 148 -11.18 -1.75 5.56
CA VAL A 148 -12.55 -1.86 5.02
C VAL A 148 -12.85 -3.29 4.59
N SER A 149 -11.95 -3.91 3.83
CA SER A 149 -12.10 -5.30 3.39
C SER A 149 -12.15 -6.28 4.58
N GLY A 150 -11.42 -6.00 5.67
CA GLY A 150 -11.46 -6.79 6.90
C GLY A 150 -12.82 -6.72 7.60
N HIS A 151 -13.40 -5.52 7.73
CA HIS A 151 -14.73 -5.34 8.32
C HIS A 151 -15.83 -5.92 7.44
N LEU A 152 -15.79 -5.70 6.13
CA LEU A 152 -16.79 -6.29 5.21
C LEU A 152 -16.80 -7.81 5.29
N LYS A 153 -15.64 -8.45 5.50
CA LYS A 153 -15.56 -9.90 5.63
C LYS A 153 -16.19 -10.43 6.91
N GLU A 154 -16.25 -9.62 7.97
CA GLU A 154 -16.96 -9.97 9.20
C GLU A 154 -18.47 -10.05 8.98
N PHE A 155 -19.04 -9.21 8.11
CA PHE A 155 -20.47 -9.23 7.76
C PHE A 155 -20.84 -10.37 6.82
N ASP A 156 -19.89 -10.94 6.06
CA ASP A 156 -20.13 -11.98 5.04
C ASP A 156 -20.22 -13.39 5.65
N ILE A 157 -20.15 -13.54 6.98
CA ILE A 157 -20.20 -14.84 7.68
C ILE A 157 -21.64 -15.35 7.88
N ASN A 158 -22.63 -14.72 7.27
CA ASN A 158 -23.98 -15.23 7.39
C ASN A 158 -24.21 -16.40 6.42
N ASN A 159 -23.66 -17.58 6.74
CA ASN A 159 -23.86 -18.84 6.03
C ASN A 159 -25.35 -19.32 6.05
N ASN A 160 -26.27 -18.51 6.56
CA ASN A 160 -27.66 -18.85 6.74
C ASN A 160 -28.54 -18.54 5.54
N LEU A 161 -27.99 -17.86 4.52
CA LEU A 161 -28.71 -17.54 3.29
C LEU A 161 -28.06 -18.25 2.11
N SER A 162 -28.69 -19.27 1.54
CA SER A 162 -28.31 -19.89 0.28
C SER A 162 -29.32 -19.56 -0.81
N LEU A 163 -28.81 -19.03 -1.93
CA LEU A 163 -29.58 -18.79 -3.14
C LEU A 163 -29.30 -19.94 -4.12
N LYS A 164 -30.30 -20.73 -4.44
CA LYS A 164 -30.23 -21.78 -5.44
C LYS A 164 -31.02 -21.35 -6.68
N MET A 165 -30.31 -21.25 -7.80
CA MET A 165 -30.90 -21.05 -9.12
C MET A 165 -31.09 -22.45 -9.78
N THR A 166 -32.30 -22.81 -10.11
CA THR A 166 -32.58 -24.04 -10.88
C THR A 166 -33.43 -23.71 -12.08
N PRO A 167 -33.00 -24.11 -13.29
CA PRO A 167 -33.88 -24.05 -14.44
C PRO A 167 -35.01 -25.09 -14.24
N PHE A 168 -36.25 -24.68 -14.49
CA PHE A 168 -37.36 -25.62 -14.54
C PHE A 168 -37.99 -25.63 -15.93
N ILE A 169 -38.31 -26.80 -16.42
CA ILE A 169 -39.00 -27.02 -17.66
C ILE A 169 -40.26 -27.82 -17.32
N GLN A 170 -41.41 -27.24 -17.59
CA GLN A 170 -42.70 -27.90 -17.36
C GLN A 170 -43.28 -28.28 -18.72
N PRO A 171 -43.09 -29.53 -19.17
CA PRO A 171 -43.43 -29.95 -20.55
C PRO A 171 -44.92 -29.85 -20.88
N GLN A 172 -45.79 -30.00 -19.87
CA GLN A 172 -47.24 -29.97 -20.05
C GLN A 172 -47.81 -28.57 -20.30
N GLN A 173 -47.10 -27.51 -19.93
CA GLN A 173 -47.55 -26.14 -20.07
C GLN A 173 -46.65 -25.29 -21.01
N GLN A 174 -45.66 -25.91 -21.64
CA GLN A 174 -44.65 -25.26 -22.48
C GLN A 174 -43.97 -24.06 -21.80
N LEU A 175 -43.88 -24.08 -20.46
CA LEU A 175 -43.25 -23.02 -19.66
C LEU A 175 -41.83 -23.44 -19.31
N THR A 176 -40.90 -22.58 -19.75
CA THR A 176 -39.48 -22.68 -19.39
C THR A 176 -39.14 -21.44 -18.55
N GLY A 177 -38.58 -21.64 -17.39
CA GLY A 177 -38.24 -20.52 -16.49
C GLY A 177 -37.06 -20.80 -15.57
N LEU A 178 -36.65 -19.78 -14.82
CA LEU A 178 -35.65 -19.86 -13.78
C LEU A 178 -36.35 -19.76 -12.42
N SER A 179 -36.18 -20.78 -11.58
CA SER A 179 -36.65 -20.77 -10.20
C SER A 179 -35.51 -20.24 -9.29
N LEU A 180 -35.82 -19.18 -8.54
CA LEU A 180 -34.94 -18.62 -7.49
C LEU A 180 -35.45 -19.10 -6.13
N GLN A 181 -34.67 -19.94 -5.47
CA GLN A 181 -35.01 -20.49 -4.17
C GLN A 181 -34.10 -19.90 -3.10
N PHE A 182 -34.67 -19.10 -2.21
CA PHE A 182 -33.99 -18.61 -1.02
C PHE A 182 -34.20 -19.62 0.11
N ARG A 183 -33.10 -20.19 0.61
CA ARG A 183 -33.15 -21.08 1.76
C ARG A 183 -32.50 -20.39 2.96
N PHE A 184 -33.29 -20.15 4.00
CA PHE A 184 -32.79 -19.74 5.31
C PHE A 184 -32.51 -21.01 6.13
N LYS A 185 -31.26 -21.19 6.55
CA LYS A 185 -30.88 -22.27 7.46
C LYS A 185 -31.20 -21.81 8.88
N ASN A 186 -32.32 -22.24 9.44
CA ASN A 186 -32.61 -22.10 10.86
C ASN A 186 -31.82 -23.18 11.61
N ASP A 187 -30.73 -22.81 12.27
CA ASP A 187 -30.10 -23.66 13.27
C ASP A 187 -30.93 -23.60 14.57
N HIS A 188 -32.12 -24.24 14.58
CA HIS A 188 -32.74 -24.69 15.79
C HIS A 188 -32.29 -26.14 16.04
N THR A 189 -31.13 -26.30 16.65
CA THR A 189 -30.77 -27.54 17.33
C THR A 189 -30.42 -27.21 18.78
N LYS A 190 -31.21 -27.85 19.63
CA LYS A 190 -31.14 -27.88 21.09
C LYS A 190 -29.75 -28.21 21.63
#